data_e1449a67d4421828b536a39144161752
#
_entry.id   e1449a67d4421828b536a39144161752
#
_cell.length_a   1.000
_cell.length_b   1.000
_cell.length_c   1.000
_cell.angle_alpha   90.00
_cell.angle_beta   90.00
_cell.angle_gamma   90.00
#
_symmetry.space_group_name_H-M   'P 1'
#
loop_
_entity.id
_entity.type
_entity.pdbx_description
1 polymer ?
#
loop_
_entity_poly.entity_id
_entity_poly.type
_entity_poly.pdbx_seq_one_letter_code
_entity_poly.pdbx_strand_id
1 'polypeptide(L)'
;MSENYNGLCKILKNLTITDAGCKLVRLIYEFAKEKERDGKHSIRFHLEQEEPMRNNKTAELVLTALFAAIIIIMAFTPLGYIPLVVINATIIHIPVILGSLFCGPKKGGFLGFIFGLTSFIKNTVMPTSLSAFVFSPVLAASMVGTSGIFKSAFICFVPRILVGILPYFVYIGVKKALSSKHKIVWASVFNIVIGVFLFIGARAFLLHVFDKKPLSNVALYAISALVGWAVFMALEVYTVLKSGAVCAFVYAGVTGAMVNTILVMGGIFVLYKDAYAKALSVDAGAVLGIIGGVISFNGVIEAIVAAIIVAALGMVLNKLKPIQK
;
A
#
# COMPACT_ATOMS: atom_id res chain seq x y z
N MET A 1 13.39 22.28 14.76
CA MET A 1 13.53 20.87 15.18
C MET A 1 13.27 20.65 16.67
N SER A 2 13.76 21.51 17.57
CA SER A 2 13.47 21.42 19.02
C SER A 2 11.97 21.53 19.39
N GLU A 3 11.20 22.33 18.66
CA GLU A 3 9.76 22.47 18.87
C GLU A 3 8.97 21.17 18.61
N ASN A 4 9.40 20.36 17.65
CA ASN A 4 8.75 19.08 17.34
C ASN A 4 8.97 18.03 18.43
N TYR A 5 10.14 18.02 19.06
CA TYR A 5 10.44 17.14 20.19
C TYR A 5 9.57 17.48 21.42
N ASN A 6 9.49 18.78 21.75
CA ASN A 6 8.69 19.24 22.88
C ASN A 6 7.19 18.96 22.69
N GLY A 7 6.70 19.04 21.43
CA GLY A 7 5.32 18.67 21.08
C GLY A 7 5.05 17.18 21.31
N LEU A 8 5.95 16.31 20.93
CA LEU A 8 5.79 14.86 21.10
C LEU A 8 5.82 14.45 22.59
N CYS A 9 6.76 14.98 23.35
CA CYS A 9 6.81 14.73 24.80
C CYS A 9 5.55 15.21 25.51
N LYS A 10 4.95 16.32 25.06
CA LYS A 10 3.68 16.83 25.60
C LYS A 10 2.51 15.89 25.32
N ILE A 11 2.45 15.31 24.11
CA ILE A 11 1.44 14.32 23.72
C ILE A 11 1.61 13.03 24.54
N LEU A 12 2.85 12.52 24.65
CA LEU A 12 3.14 11.30 25.40
C LEU A 12 2.83 11.43 26.90
N LYS A 13 3.06 12.58 27.49
CA LYS A 13 2.64 12.87 28.88
C LYS A 13 1.13 12.89 29.04
N ASN A 14 0.39 13.42 28.05
CA ASN A 14 -1.07 13.43 28.08
C ASN A 14 -1.69 12.03 27.89
N LEU A 15 -0.94 11.08 27.32
CA LEU A 15 -1.36 9.68 27.13
C LEU A 15 -0.94 8.75 28.28
N THR A 16 -0.58 9.30 29.44
CA THR A 16 -0.17 8.53 30.63
C THR A 16 1.05 7.60 30.40
N ILE A 17 1.85 7.88 29.39
CA ILE A 17 3.07 7.11 29.10
C ILE A 17 4.19 7.63 30.03
N THR A 18 4.77 6.72 30.78
CA THR A 18 5.79 6.96 31.83
C THR A 18 7.01 7.70 31.30
N ASP A 19 7.79 8.32 32.22
CA ASP A 19 9.10 8.98 31.96
C ASP A 19 10.06 8.14 31.08
N ALA A 20 9.93 6.82 31.10
CA ALA A 20 10.68 5.90 30.26
C ALA A 20 10.39 6.09 28.76
N GLY A 21 9.14 6.39 28.38
CA GLY A 21 8.77 6.66 26.99
C GLY A 21 9.39 7.96 26.46
N CYS A 22 9.41 9.02 27.27
CA CYS A 22 10.08 10.27 26.90
C CYS A 22 11.61 10.11 26.80
N LYS A 23 12.24 9.30 27.65
CA LYS A 23 13.66 8.99 27.58
C LYS A 23 14.00 8.21 26.31
N LEU A 24 13.19 7.22 25.95
CA LEU A 24 13.39 6.43 24.73
C LEU A 24 13.27 7.30 23.48
N VAL A 25 12.26 8.16 23.40
CA VAL A 25 12.09 9.10 22.29
C VAL A 25 13.26 10.07 22.19
N ARG A 26 13.79 10.55 23.32
CA ARG A 26 14.98 11.40 23.34
C ARG A 26 16.22 10.67 22.81
N LEU A 27 16.41 9.42 23.21
CA LEU A 27 17.55 8.59 22.77
C LEU A 27 17.49 8.34 21.24
N ILE A 28 16.31 7.99 20.72
CA ILE A 28 16.09 7.80 19.28
C ILE A 28 16.33 9.12 18.52
N TYR A 29 15.90 10.25 19.08
CA TYR A 29 16.10 11.57 18.48
C TYR A 29 17.59 11.96 18.40
N GLU A 30 18.36 11.76 19.48
CA GLU A 30 19.79 12.04 19.50
C GLU A 30 20.55 11.14 18.52
N PHE A 31 20.21 9.85 18.47
CA PHE A 31 20.81 8.89 17.53
C PHE A 31 20.53 9.25 16.06
N ALA A 32 19.28 9.68 15.75
CA ALA A 32 18.93 10.13 14.41
C ALA A 32 19.66 11.42 14.01
N LYS A 33 19.87 12.32 14.95
CA LYS A 33 20.61 13.59 14.76
C LYS A 33 22.10 13.37 14.53
N GLU A 34 22.69 12.40 15.22
CA GLU A 34 24.10 12.02 15.05
C GLU A 34 24.33 11.42 13.66
N LYS A 35 23.45 10.51 13.24
CA LYS A 35 23.50 9.90 11.91
C LYS A 35 23.26 10.91 10.76
N GLU A 36 22.52 11.99 11.00
CA GLU A 36 22.34 13.08 10.03
C GLU A 36 23.58 13.96 9.90
N ARG A 37 24.38 14.10 10.99
CA ARG A 37 25.68 14.80 10.97
C ARG A 37 26.73 14.02 10.19
N ASP A 38 26.82 12.71 10.40
CA ASP A 38 27.75 11.83 9.70
C ASP A 38 27.42 11.68 8.22
N GLY A 39 26.11 11.68 7.87
CA GLY A 39 25.65 11.62 6.46
C GLY A 39 25.95 12.87 5.62
N LYS A 40 26.26 14.01 6.25
CA LYS A 40 26.64 15.24 5.51
C LYS A 40 28.09 15.25 4.99
N HIS A 41 28.91 14.31 5.41
CA HIS A 41 30.34 14.25 5.00
C HIS A 41 30.64 13.25 3.87
N SER A 42 29.67 12.47 3.42
CA SER A 42 29.90 11.50 2.33
C SER A 42 28.91 11.72 1.19
N ILE A 43 29.49 11.86 0.01
CA ILE A 43 28.86 11.90 -1.33
C ILE A 43 28.46 13.33 -1.78
N ARG A 44 29.49 14.15 -2.04
CA ARG A 44 29.44 15.14 -3.12
C ARG A 44 29.57 14.36 -4.45
N PHE A 45 28.49 13.78 -4.92
CA PHE A 45 28.39 13.37 -6.31
C PHE A 45 28.26 14.67 -7.13
N HIS A 46 29.27 14.97 -7.95
CA HIS A 46 29.15 15.89 -9.03
C HIS A 46 28.16 15.30 -10.04
N LEU A 47 26.87 15.57 -9.84
CA LEU A 47 25.92 15.55 -10.95
C LEU A 47 26.18 16.84 -11.71
N GLU A 48 26.79 16.73 -12.87
CA GLU A 48 26.74 17.77 -13.89
C GLU A 48 25.30 18.24 -13.98
N GLN A 49 25.10 19.56 -13.97
CA GLN A 49 23.80 20.18 -14.20
C GLN A 49 23.40 19.87 -15.65
N GLU A 50 22.72 18.76 -15.84
CA GLU A 50 21.98 18.59 -17.08
C GLU A 50 20.91 19.69 -17.11
N GLU A 51 20.95 20.50 -18.17
CA GLU A 51 19.95 21.53 -18.49
C GLU A 51 18.54 20.96 -18.31
N PRO A 52 17.58 21.70 -17.73
CA PRO A 52 16.22 21.22 -17.54
C PRO A 52 15.64 20.83 -18.89
N MET A 53 15.33 19.53 -19.07
CA MET A 53 14.77 18.99 -20.31
C MET A 53 13.57 19.84 -20.76
N ARG A 54 13.77 20.57 -21.85
CA ARG A 54 12.91 21.64 -22.38
C ARG A 54 11.56 21.18 -22.92
N ASN A 55 11.23 19.89 -22.79
CA ASN A 55 9.95 19.35 -23.24
C ASN A 55 9.31 18.42 -22.18
N ASN A 56 8.70 19.01 -21.16
CA ASN A 56 8.04 18.32 -20.06
C ASN A 56 7.04 17.23 -20.54
N LYS A 57 6.38 17.44 -21.68
CA LYS A 57 5.39 16.50 -22.23
C LYS A 57 6.04 15.20 -22.74
N THR A 58 7.18 15.33 -23.45
CA THR A 58 7.91 14.15 -23.97
C THR A 58 8.49 13.33 -22.82
N ALA A 59 9.11 13.96 -21.83
CA ALA A 59 9.65 13.29 -20.65
C ALA A 59 8.55 12.55 -19.86
N GLU A 60 7.38 13.15 -19.74
CA GLU A 60 6.24 12.48 -19.10
C GLU A 60 5.68 11.30 -19.90
N LEU A 61 5.68 11.41 -21.24
CA LEU A 61 5.27 10.30 -22.11
C LEU A 61 6.24 9.13 -21.98
N VAL A 62 7.54 9.39 -22.04
CA VAL A 62 8.59 8.39 -21.88
C VAL A 62 8.50 7.70 -20.51
N LEU A 63 8.32 8.47 -19.44
CA LEU A 63 8.17 7.92 -18.10
C LEU A 63 6.90 7.07 -17.96
N THR A 64 5.80 7.50 -18.56
CA THR A 64 4.54 6.72 -18.57
C THR A 64 4.72 5.41 -19.35
N ALA A 65 5.39 5.44 -20.50
CA ALA A 65 5.70 4.26 -21.30
C ALA A 65 6.62 3.29 -20.53
N LEU A 66 7.61 3.82 -19.81
CA LEU A 66 8.49 3.01 -18.96
C LEU A 66 7.70 2.28 -17.86
N PHE A 67 6.83 2.99 -17.13
CA PHE A 67 5.98 2.33 -16.12
C PHE A 67 5.03 1.31 -16.76
N ALA A 68 4.46 1.59 -17.93
CA ALA A 68 3.62 0.64 -18.65
C ALA A 68 4.41 -0.64 -19.02
N ALA A 69 5.63 -0.51 -19.52
CA ALA A 69 6.50 -1.64 -19.83
C ALA A 69 6.82 -2.47 -18.58
N ILE A 70 7.15 -1.82 -17.46
CA ILE A 70 7.40 -2.50 -16.18
C ILE A 70 6.15 -3.28 -15.72
N ILE A 71 4.96 -2.69 -15.80
CA ILE A 71 3.69 -3.34 -15.45
C ILE A 71 3.48 -4.60 -16.31
N ILE A 72 3.68 -4.49 -17.62
CA ILE A 72 3.51 -5.62 -18.55
C ILE A 72 4.51 -6.74 -18.22
N ILE A 73 5.80 -6.40 -18.05
CA ILE A 73 6.84 -7.38 -17.72
C ILE A 73 6.49 -8.07 -16.38
N MET A 74 6.16 -7.31 -15.35
CA MET A 74 5.80 -7.87 -14.04
C MET A 74 4.55 -8.76 -14.12
N ALA A 75 3.56 -8.42 -14.95
CA ALA A 75 2.32 -9.19 -15.07
C ALA A 75 2.57 -10.60 -15.65
N PHE A 76 3.48 -10.77 -16.60
CA PHE A 76 3.75 -12.03 -17.26
C PHE A 76 4.99 -12.77 -16.72
N THR A 77 5.63 -12.24 -15.68
CA THR A 77 6.78 -12.87 -14.99
C THR A 77 6.46 -13.15 -13.52
N PRO A 78 7.22 -14.01 -12.85
CA PRO A 78 7.08 -14.22 -11.40
C PRO A 78 7.39 -12.97 -10.58
N LEU A 79 8.05 -11.94 -11.14
CA LEU A 79 8.42 -10.70 -10.47
C LEU A 79 7.19 -9.88 -9.97
N GLY A 80 6.01 -10.12 -10.54
CA GLY A 80 4.78 -9.44 -10.12
C GLY A 80 4.14 -10.01 -8.86
N TYR A 81 4.66 -11.13 -8.35
CA TYR A 81 4.07 -11.87 -7.25
C TYR A 81 5.15 -12.29 -6.26
N ILE A 82 4.98 -11.97 -4.99
CA ILE A 82 5.81 -12.53 -3.91
C ILE A 82 5.14 -13.82 -3.45
N PRO A 83 5.77 -14.99 -3.65
CA PRO A 83 5.23 -16.25 -3.13
C PRO A 83 5.32 -16.23 -1.60
N LEU A 84 4.18 -16.10 -0.95
CA LEU A 84 4.03 -16.33 0.47
C LEU A 84 3.57 -17.77 0.65
N VAL A 85 3.90 -18.39 1.79
CA VAL A 85 3.67 -19.84 2.05
C VAL A 85 2.25 -20.30 1.73
N VAL A 86 1.27 -19.41 1.86
CA VAL A 86 -0.16 -19.73 1.66
C VAL A 86 -0.75 -18.99 0.46
N ILE A 87 -0.27 -17.80 0.13
CA ILE A 87 -0.87 -16.89 -0.87
C ILE A 87 0.23 -16.07 -1.55
N ASN A 88 -0.02 -15.68 -2.81
CA ASN A 88 0.87 -14.79 -3.55
C ASN A 88 0.48 -13.33 -3.31
N ALA A 89 1.36 -12.53 -2.70
CA ALA A 89 1.16 -11.09 -2.61
C ALA A 89 1.46 -10.42 -3.95
N THR A 90 0.55 -9.58 -4.42
CA THR A 90 0.68 -8.87 -5.69
C THR A 90 1.44 -7.57 -5.49
N ILE A 91 2.53 -7.35 -6.24
CA ILE A 91 3.30 -6.10 -6.19
C ILE A 91 3.22 -5.27 -7.47
N ILE A 92 2.47 -5.72 -8.48
CA ILE A 92 2.30 -5.02 -9.77
C ILE A 92 1.64 -3.64 -9.61
N HIS A 93 0.87 -3.42 -8.54
CA HIS A 93 0.27 -2.11 -8.26
C HIS A 93 1.30 -1.03 -7.88
N ILE A 94 2.51 -1.41 -7.46
CA ILE A 94 3.55 -0.45 -7.05
C ILE A 94 3.99 0.47 -8.21
N PRO A 95 4.39 -0.03 -9.40
CA PRO A 95 4.70 0.85 -10.53
C PRO A 95 3.48 1.67 -11.00
N VAL A 96 2.25 1.19 -10.83
CA VAL A 96 1.04 1.97 -11.11
C VAL A 96 0.94 3.17 -10.16
N ILE A 97 1.15 2.95 -8.86
CA ILE A 97 1.15 4.01 -7.83
C ILE A 97 2.25 5.03 -8.13
N LEU A 98 3.49 4.60 -8.36
CA LEU A 98 4.59 5.50 -8.69
C LEU A 98 4.30 6.30 -9.97
N GLY A 99 3.82 5.63 -11.03
CA GLY A 99 3.40 6.30 -12.25
C GLY A 99 2.31 7.35 -12.03
N SER A 100 1.34 7.05 -11.16
CA SER A 100 0.31 8.01 -10.74
C SER A 100 0.91 9.23 -10.05
N LEU A 101 1.84 9.04 -9.13
CA LEU A 101 2.46 10.12 -8.36
C LEU A 101 3.29 11.05 -9.25
N PHE A 102 4.06 10.51 -10.21
CA PHE A 102 5.01 11.28 -11.02
C PHE A 102 4.48 11.74 -12.38
N CYS A 103 3.46 11.09 -12.92
CA CYS A 103 2.84 11.44 -14.20
C CYS A 103 1.43 12.03 -14.05
N GLY A 104 0.90 12.07 -12.82
CA GLY A 104 -0.42 12.59 -12.50
C GLY A 104 -1.55 11.55 -12.62
N PRO A 105 -2.75 11.87 -12.08
CA PRO A 105 -3.83 10.90 -11.89
C PRO A 105 -4.43 10.40 -13.22
N LYS A 106 -4.44 11.21 -14.29
CA LYS A 106 -4.96 10.78 -15.61
C LYS A 106 -4.08 9.68 -16.22
N LYS A 107 -2.75 9.88 -16.20
CA LYS A 107 -1.80 8.87 -16.70
C LYS A 107 -1.71 7.68 -15.74
N GLY A 108 -1.85 7.91 -14.43
CA GLY A 108 -2.00 6.88 -13.43
C GLY A 108 -3.21 5.97 -13.70
N GLY A 109 -4.37 6.55 -14.01
CA GLY A 109 -5.55 5.80 -14.41
C GLY A 109 -5.33 4.96 -15.68
N PHE A 110 -4.60 5.50 -16.66
CA PHE A 110 -4.20 4.74 -17.85
C PHE A 110 -3.26 3.57 -17.52
N LEU A 111 -2.30 3.76 -16.63
CA LEU A 111 -1.43 2.68 -16.13
C LEU A 111 -2.24 1.62 -15.36
N GLY A 112 -3.23 2.05 -14.58
CA GLY A 112 -4.19 1.16 -13.93
C GLY A 112 -5.04 0.37 -14.94
N PHE A 113 -5.45 0.99 -16.04
CA PHE A 113 -6.11 0.28 -17.14
C PHE A 113 -5.20 -0.79 -17.76
N ILE A 114 -3.91 -0.48 -18.03
CA ILE A 114 -2.93 -1.48 -18.52
C ILE A 114 -2.80 -2.63 -17.51
N PHE A 115 -2.70 -2.34 -16.22
CA PHE A 115 -2.67 -3.37 -15.18
C PHE A 115 -3.94 -4.24 -15.20
N GLY A 116 -5.12 -3.65 -15.36
CA GLY A 116 -6.37 -4.38 -15.51
C GLY A 116 -6.38 -5.27 -16.75
N LEU A 117 -5.92 -4.75 -17.88
CA LEU A 117 -5.85 -5.45 -19.16
C LEU A 117 -4.88 -6.65 -19.09
N THR A 118 -3.70 -6.48 -18.50
CA THR A 118 -2.74 -7.59 -18.30
C THR A 118 -3.31 -8.67 -17.39
N SER A 119 -4.03 -8.29 -16.33
CA SER A 119 -4.72 -9.22 -15.43
C SER A 119 -5.81 -10.01 -16.17
N PHE A 120 -6.59 -9.33 -17.00
CA PHE A 120 -7.66 -9.89 -17.80
C PHE A 120 -7.14 -10.91 -18.84
N ILE A 121 -6.08 -10.55 -19.56
CA ILE A 121 -5.44 -11.44 -20.55
C ILE A 121 -4.77 -12.63 -19.87
N LYS A 122 -3.93 -12.38 -18.82
CA LYS A 122 -3.19 -13.43 -18.13
C LYS A 122 -4.08 -14.50 -17.56
N ASN A 123 -5.14 -14.12 -16.83
CA ASN A 123 -6.06 -15.09 -16.23
C ASN A 123 -6.92 -15.84 -17.26
N THR A 124 -7.02 -15.32 -18.49
CA THR A 124 -7.70 -16.02 -19.58
C THR A 124 -6.77 -17.03 -20.27
N VAL A 125 -5.50 -16.65 -20.50
CA VAL A 125 -4.54 -17.49 -21.24
C VAL A 125 -3.81 -18.47 -20.32
N MET A 126 -3.52 -18.05 -19.07
CA MET A 126 -2.72 -18.80 -18.09
C MET A 126 -3.40 -18.76 -16.71
N PRO A 127 -4.55 -19.42 -16.53
CA PRO A 127 -5.22 -19.47 -15.23
C PRO A 127 -4.39 -20.27 -14.23
N THR A 128 -3.86 -19.63 -13.19
CA THR A 128 -2.95 -20.25 -12.19
C THR A 128 -3.62 -20.50 -10.83
N SER A 129 -4.85 -20.01 -10.64
CA SER A 129 -5.57 -20.14 -9.37
C SER A 129 -7.04 -20.48 -9.57
N LEU A 130 -7.66 -21.06 -8.55
CA LEU A 130 -9.10 -21.32 -8.54
C LEU A 130 -9.95 -20.06 -8.73
N SER A 131 -9.44 -18.90 -8.31
CA SER A 131 -10.11 -17.61 -8.47
C SER A 131 -9.87 -16.95 -9.84
N ALA A 132 -9.09 -17.58 -10.76
CA ALA A 132 -8.79 -17.00 -12.07
C ALA A 132 -10.05 -16.69 -12.90
N PHE A 133 -11.14 -17.47 -12.71
CA PHE A 133 -12.40 -17.24 -13.42
C PHE A 133 -12.99 -15.85 -13.15
N VAL A 134 -12.77 -15.28 -11.96
CA VAL A 134 -13.27 -13.94 -11.62
C VAL A 134 -12.63 -12.85 -12.50
N PHE A 135 -11.42 -13.09 -12.96
CA PHE A 135 -10.63 -12.15 -13.78
C PHE A 135 -10.64 -12.49 -15.27
N SER A 136 -11.18 -13.65 -15.65
CA SER A 136 -11.23 -14.11 -17.05
C SER A 136 -12.67 -14.04 -17.58
N PRO A 137 -12.92 -13.32 -18.69
CA PRO A 137 -14.25 -13.24 -19.27
C PRO A 137 -14.76 -14.60 -19.78
N VAL A 138 -13.84 -15.43 -20.31
CA VAL A 138 -14.17 -16.73 -20.87
C VAL A 138 -14.55 -17.71 -19.75
N LEU A 139 -13.71 -17.81 -18.70
CA LEU A 139 -13.98 -18.69 -17.56
C LEU A 139 -15.18 -18.20 -16.74
N ALA A 140 -15.38 -16.89 -16.60
CA ALA A 140 -16.56 -16.36 -15.93
C ALA A 140 -17.84 -16.66 -16.71
N ALA A 141 -17.82 -16.55 -18.04
CA ALA A 141 -18.97 -16.88 -18.88
C ALA A 141 -19.34 -18.37 -18.76
N SER A 142 -18.40 -19.28 -18.64
CA SER A 142 -18.66 -20.71 -18.44
C SER A 142 -19.26 -21.02 -17.07
N MET A 143 -18.96 -20.21 -16.01
CA MET A 143 -19.44 -20.44 -14.65
C MET A 143 -20.76 -19.77 -14.30
N VAL A 144 -20.97 -18.53 -14.78
CA VAL A 144 -22.13 -17.69 -14.42
C VAL A 144 -22.88 -17.12 -15.64
N GLY A 145 -22.61 -17.66 -16.83
CA GLY A 145 -23.24 -17.22 -18.09
C GLY A 145 -22.66 -15.90 -18.61
N THR A 146 -23.30 -15.33 -19.64
CA THR A 146 -22.85 -14.11 -20.35
C THR A 146 -22.63 -12.90 -19.44
N SER A 147 -23.35 -12.80 -18.32
CA SER A 147 -23.14 -11.75 -17.31
C SER A 147 -21.75 -11.78 -16.69
N GLY A 148 -21.10 -12.96 -16.69
CA GLY A 148 -19.74 -13.14 -16.20
C GLY A 148 -18.71 -12.31 -16.93
N ILE A 149 -18.87 -12.06 -18.23
CA ILE A 149 -17.98 -11.22 -19.05
C ILE A 149 -17.91 -9.80 -18.47
N PHE A 150 -19.06 -9.18 -18.24
CA PHE A 150 -19.15 -7.82 -17.70
C PHE A 150 -18.65 -7.74 -16.25
N LYS A 151 -19.00 -8.73 -15.43
CA LYS A 151 -18.53 -8.81 -14.04
C LYS A 151 -17.01 -8.94 -13.96
N SER A 152 -16.39 -9.79 -14.78
CA SER A 152 -14.93 -9.93 -14.86
C SER A 152 -14.25 -8.64 -15.33
N ALA A 153 -14.82 -7.99 -16.37
CA ALA A 153 -14.30 -6.72 -16.85
C ALA A 153 -14.37 -5.66 -15.74
N PHE A 154 -15.48 -5.55 -15.02
CA PHE A 154 -15.62 -4.63 -13.89
C PHE A 154 -14.54 -4.86 -12.83
N ILE A 155 -14.38 -6.10 -12.36
CA ILE A 155 -13.37 -6.44 -11.33
C ILE A 155 -11.94 -6.24 -11.84
N CYS A 156 -11.67 -6.46 -13.13
CA CYS A 156 -10.34 -6.23 -13.69
C CYS A 156 -10.00 -4.74 -13.84
N PHE A 157 -10.93 -3.94 -14.34
CA PHE A 157 -10.60 -2.56 -14.73
C PHE A 157 -10.87 -1.54 -13.63
N VAL A 158 -12.04 -1.57 -12.98
CA VAL A 158 -12.43 -0.51 -12.05
C VAL A 158 -11.48 -0.40 -10.85
N PRO A 159 -11.15 -1.47 -10.11
CA PRO A 159 -10.22 -1.38 -9.00
C PRO A 159 -8.83 -0.89 -9.44
N ARG A 160 -8.31 -1.37 -10.56
CA ARG A 160 -6.98 -1.04 -11.07
C ARG A 160 -6.86 0.40 -11.55
N ILE A 161 -7.88 0.91 -12.22
CA ILE A 161 -7.95 2.33 -12.59
C ILE A 161 -7.96 3.21 -11.34
N LEU A 162 -8.71 2.83 -10.30
CA LEU A 162 -8.75 3.56 -9.02
C LEU A 162 -7.41 3.49 -8.27
N VAL A 163 -6.69 2.37 -8.33
CA VAL A 163 -5.30 2.27 -7.86
C VAL A 163 -4.38 3.26 -8.57
N GLY A 164 -4.63 3.54 -9.84
CA GLY A 164 -3.88 4.53 -10.60
C GLY A 164 -4.29 5.99 -10.33
N ILE A 165 -5.42 6.23 -9.68
CA ILE A 165 -5.97 7.58 -9.46
C ILE A 165 -5.87 8.01 -7.99
N LEU A 166 -6.36 7.19 -7.06
CA LEU A 166 -6.55 7.58 -5.66
C LEU A 166 -5.24 7.88 -4.90
N PRO A 167 -4.14 7.13 -5.08
CA PRO A 167 -2.89 7.39 -4.38
C PRO A 167 -2.33 8.79 -4.61
N TYR A 168 -2.53 9.35 -5.81
CA TYR A 168 -2.12 10.72 -6.11
C TYR A 168 -2.82 11.74 -5.20
N PHE A 169 -4.14 11.64 -5.09
CA PHE A 169 -4.91 12.55 -4.25
C PHE A 169 -4.60 12.39 -2.77
N VAL A 170 -4.40 11.14 -2.32
CA VAL A 170 -3.96 10.87 -0.95
C VAL A 170 -2.58 11.46 -0.69
N TYR A 171 -1.62 11.29 -1.60
CA TYR A 171 -0.30 11.90 -1.49
C TYR A 171 -0.38 13.43 -1.32
N ILE A 172 -1.13 14.11 -2.19
CA ILE A 172 -1.28 15.57 -2.12
C ILE A 172 -1.99 15.99 -0.83
N GLY A 173 -3.07 15.27 -0.46
CA GLY A 173 -3.83 15.54 0.77
C GLY A 173 -2.97 15.39 2.03
N VAL A 174 -2.25 14.28 2.16
CA VAL A 174 -1.36 14.02 3.29
C VAL A 174 -0.21 15.02 3.34
N LYS A 175 0.43 15.29 2.20
CA LYS A 175 1.50 16.31 2.11
C LYS A 175 1.01 17.69 2.57
N LYS A 176 -0.20 18.08 2.15
CA LYS A 176 -0.83 19.34 2.56
C LYS A 176 -1.17 19.35 4.07
N ALA A 177 -1.76 18.27 4.57
CA ALA A 177 -2.11 18.12 5.98
C ALA A 177 -0.88 18.19 6.90
N LEU A 178 0.19 17.47 6.54
CA LEU A 178 1.46 17.46 7.28
C LEU A 178 2.29 18.74 7.13
N SER A 179 1.93 19.63 6.21
CA SER A 179 2.52 20.96 6.08
C SER A 179 1.72 22.04 6.82
N SER A 180 0.58 21.70 7.42
CA SER A 180 -0.28 22.61 8.15
C SER A 180 0.23 22.91 9.56
N LYS A 181 -0.36 23.95 10.22
CA LYS A 181 -0.09 24.27 11.64
C LYS A 181 -0.41 23.10 12.58
N HIS A 182 -1.36 22.24 12.21
CA HIS A 182 -1.82 21.09 13.00
C HIS A 182 -1.22 19.77 12.51
N LYS A 183 0.01 19.79 11.95
CA LYS A 183 0.69 18.63 11.37
C LYS A 183 0.75 17.41 12.29
N ILE A 184 0.95 17.62 13.60
CA ILE A 184 1.04 16.54 14.57
C ILE A 184 -0.31 15.84 14.73
N VAL A 185 -1.41 16.61 14.85
CA VAL A 185 -2.77 16.05 14.97
C VAL A 185 -3.12 15.22 13.74
N TRP A 186 -2.84 15.74 12.54
CA TRP A 186 -3.08 14.99 11.29
C TRP A 186 -2.22 13.73 11.21
N ALA A 187 -0.94 13.82 11.61
CA ALA A 187 -0.06 12.66 11.68
C ALA A 187 -0.63 11.58 12.58
N SER A 188 -1.01 11.95 13.82
CA SER A 188 -1.57 11.00 14.78
C SER A 188 -2.86 10.37 14.28
N VAL A 189 -3.75 11.14 13.64
CA VAL A 189 -4.99 10.59 13.05
C VAL A 189 -4.67 9.54 11.98
N PHE A 190 -3.77 9.86 11.05
CA PHE A 190 -3.37 8.90 10.01
C PHE A 190 -2.69 7.67 10.60
N ASN A 191 -1.75 7.85 11.55
CA ASN A 191 -1.02 6.76 12.17
C ASN A 191 -1.93 5.85 13.01
N ILE A 192 -2.97 6.39 13.66
CA ILE A 192 -4.01 5.61 14.35
C ILE A 192 -4.73 4.71 13.36
N VAL A 193 -5.15 5.23 12.20
CA VAL A 193 -5.84 4.44 11.17
C VAL A 193 -4.98 3.26 10.71
N ILE A 194 -3.68 3.49 10.46
CA ILE A 194 -2.74 2.42 10.10
C ILE A 194 -2.54 1.44 11.26
N GLY A 195 -2.41 1.93 12.49
CA GLY A 195 -2.25 1.09 13.69
C GLY A 195 -3.44 0.15 13.91
N VAL A 196 -4.66 0.67 13.77
CA VAL A 196 -5.89 -0.14 13.84
C VAL A 196 -5.96 -1.16 12.71
N PHE A 197 -5.62 -0.76 11.50
CA PHE A 197 -5.57 -1.66 10.36
C PHE A 197 -4.58 -2.82 10.59
N LEU A 198 -3.39 -2.51 11.09
CA LEU A 198 -2.37 -3.52 11.39
C LEU A 198 -2.76 -4.40 12.60
N PHE A 199 -3.45 -3.85 13.59
CA PHE A 199 -4.02 -4.65 14.68
C PHE A 199 -4.99 -5.71 14.15
N ILE A 200 -5.92 -5.32 13.27
CA ILE A 200 -6.89 -6.24 12.64
C ILE A 200 -6.15 -7.29 11.81
N GLY A 201 -5.17 -6.88 11.01
CA GLY A 201 -4.38 -7.77 10.18
C GLY A 201 -3.53 -8.75 10.98
N ALA A 202 -2.85 -8.28 12.03
CA ALA A 202 -2.06 -9.14 12.91
C ALA A 202 -2.95 -10.19 13.62
N ARG A 203 -4.14 -9.78 14.06
CA ARG A 203 -5.10 -10.71 14.66
C ARG A 203 -5.55 -11.80 13.66
N ALA A 204 -5.89 -11.41 12.43
CA ALA A 204 -6.29 -12.36 11.40
C ALA A 204 -5.13 -13.31 11.01
N PHE A 205 -3.91 -12.77 10.93
CA PHE A 205 -2.70 -13.56 10.70
C PHE A 205 -2.47 -14.59 11.80
N LEU A 206 -2.52 -14.20 13.07
CA LEU A 206 -2.32 -15.09 14.19
C LEU A 206 -3.39 -16.20 14.25
N LEU A 207 -4.65 -15.86 13.98
CA LEU A 207 -5.73 -16.85 13.90
C LEU A 207 -5.45 -17.89 12.81
N HIS A 208 -4.92 -17.49 11.67
CA HIS A 208 -4.60 -18.39 10.57
C HIS A 208 -3.38 -19.27 10.86
N VAL A 209 -2.30 -18.68 11.41
CA VAL A 209 -1.06 -19.40 11.71
C VAL A 209 -1.23 -20.42 12.84
N PHE A 210 -2.04 -20.06 13.83
CA PHE A 210 -2.27 -20.91 15.02
C PHE A 210 -3.59 -21.70 14.97
N ASP A 211 -4.15 -21.93 13.78
CA ASP A 211 -5.39 -22.69 13.58
C ASP A 211 -5.33 -24.11 14.20
N LYS A 212 -4.19 -24.80 14.09
CA LYS A 212 -3.97 -26.14 14.65
C LYS A 212 -3.65 -26.17 16.15
N LYS A 213 -3.20 -25.05 16.74
CA LYS A 213 -2.94 -24.89 18.17
C LYS A 213 -3.44 -23.50 18.60
N PRO A 214 -4.74 -23.37 18.87
CA PRO A 214 -5.33 -22.06 19.10
C PRO A 214 -4.71 -21.38 20.33
N LEU A 215 -4.22 -20.18 20.13
CA LEU A 215 -3.84 -19.26 21.20
C LEU A 215 -5.08 -18.85 21.99
N SER A 216 -4.90 -18.57 23.29
CA SER A 216 -6.00 -17.99 24.06
C SER A 216 -6.44 -16.66 23.44
N ASN A 217 -7.73 -16.35 23.52
CA ASN A 217 -8.24 -15.06 23.00
C ASN A 217 -7.48 -13.85 23.58
N VAL A 218 -7.13 -13.92 24.86
CA VAL A 218 -6.35 -12.87 25.54
C VAL A 218 -4.97 -12.69 24.88
N ALA A 219 -4.25 -13.79 24.61
CA ALA A 219 -2.96 -13.74 23.94
C ALA A 219 -3.06 -13.19 22.51
N LEU A 220 -4.10 -13.59 21.76
CA LEU A 220 -4.36 -13.07 20.41
C LEU A 220 -4.56 -11.56 20.42
N TYR A 221 -5.40 -11.04 21.31
CA TYR A 221 -5.64 -9.59 21.43
C TYR A 221 -4.41 -8.86 21.91
N ALA A 222 -3.68 -9.40 22.90
CA ALA A 222 -2.49 -8.77 23.48
C ALA A 222 -1.37 -8.63 22.43
N ILE A 223 -1.05 -9.70 21.69
CA ILE A 223 -0.01 -9.68 20.66
C ILE A 223 -0.41 -8.74 19.52
N SER A 224 -1.67 -8.80 19.05
CA SER A 224 -2.15 -7.93 17.98
C SER A 224 -2.15 -6.46 18.39
N ALA A 225 -2.52 -6.15 19.63
CA ALA A 225 -2.48 -4.81 20.18
C ALA A 225 -1.04 -4.28 20.31
N LEU A 226 -0.11 -5.12 20.74
CA LEU A 226 1.30 -4.78 20.83
C LEU A 226 1.90 -4.47 19.46
N VAL A 227 1.57 -5.26 18.43
CA VAL A 227 2.00 -5.00 17.04
C VAL A 227 1.43 -3.68 16.52
N GLY A 228 0.12 -3.48 16.64
CA GLY A 228 -0.53 -2.24 16.21
C GLY A 228 0.01 -1.00 16.92
N TRP A 229 0.21 -1.09 18.25
CA TRP A 229 0.77 -0.02 19.06
C TRP A 229 2.24 0.25 18.73
N ALA A 230 3.07 -0.78 18.56
CA ALA A 230 4.50 -0.62 18.23
C ALA A 230 4.67 0.08 16.88
N VAL A 231 3.87 -0.30 15.88
CA VAL A 231 3.92 0.35 14.57
C VAL A 231 3.36 1.78 14.63
N PHE A 232 2.27 2.01 15.37
CA PHE A 232 1.76 3.37 15.62
C PHE A 232 2.86 4.26 16.22
N MET A 233 3.55 3.81 17.26
CA MET A 233 4.64 4.56 17.89
C MET A 233 5.81 4.79 16.93
N ALA A 234 6.19 3.78 16.15
CA ALA A 234 7.25 3.90 15.15
C ALA A 234 6.90 4.93 14.06
N LEU A 235 5.66 4.90 13.56
CA LEU A 235 5.17 5.87 12.57
C LEU A 235 5.06 7.28 13.15
N GLU A 236 4.64 7.43 14.40
CA GLU A 236 4.55 8.72 15.06
C GLU A 236 5.93 9.37 15.19
N VAL A 237 6.91 8.63 15.72
CA VAL A 237 8.31 9.07 15.79
C VAL A 237 8.84 9.38 14.38
N TYR A 238 8.60 8.52 13.40
CA TYR A 238 9.06 8.70 12.04
C TYR A 238 8.45 9.97 11.39
N THR A 239 7.16 10.21 11.58
CA THR A 239 6.46 11.37 11.02
C THR A 239 6.95 12.69 11.63
N VAL A 240 7.28 12.69 12.91
CA VAL A 240 7.86 13.88 13.58
C VAL A 240 9.28 14.17 13.10
N LEU A 241 10.10 13.12 12.91
CA LEU A 241 11.51 13.26 12.54
C LEU A 241 11.74 13.51 11.03
N LYS A 242 10.86 13.02 10.17
CA LYS A 242 11.02 13.08 8.70
C LYS A 242 10.12 14.15 8.07
N SER A 243 10.43 14.50 6.82
CA SER A 243 9.61 15.43 6.06
C SER A 243 8.24 14.83 5.74
N GLY A 244 7.19 15.68 5.71
CA GLY A 244 5.84 15.24 5.34
C GLY A 244 5.75 14.59 3.96
N ALA A 245 6.70 14.86 3.05
CA ALA A 245 6.76 14.22 1.74
C ALA A 245 7.00 12.71 1.84
N VAL A 246 7.89 12.26 2.73
CA VAL A 246 8.18 10.84 2.93
C VAL A 246 6.95 10.10 3.45
N CYS A 247 6.28 10.69 4.45
CA CYS A 247 5.05 10.13 4.99
C CYS A 247 3.95 10.05 3.92
N ALA A 248 3.83 11.07 3.05
CA ALA A 248 2.85 11.06 1.98
C ALA A 248 3.08 9.90 0.97
N PHE A 249 4.33 9.52 0.69
CA PHE A 249 4.63 8.31 -0.11
C PHE A 249 4.18 7.03 0.59
N VAL A 250 4.41 6.90 1.89
CA VAL A 250 3.96 5.75 2.68
C VAL A 250 2.45 5.61 2.58
N TYR A 251 1.71 6.68 2.83
CA TYR A 251 0.24 6.66 2.77
C TYR A 251 -0.29 6.40 1.36
N ALA A 252 0.36 6.92 0.33
CA ALA A 252 0.01 6.63 -1.06
C ALA A 252 0.20 5.14 -1.38
N GLY A 253 1.30 4.53 -0.91
CA GLY A 253 1.56 3.10 -1.06
C GLY A 253 0.50 2.23 -0.39
N VAL A 254 0.21 2.51 0.90
CA VAL A 254 -0.84 1.81 1.66
C VAL A 254 -2.20 1.95 0.97
N THR A 255 -2.56 3.17 0.56
CA THR A 255 -3.85 3.41 -0.10
C THR A 255 -3.98 2.63 -1.40
N GLY A 256 -2.95 2.63 -2.25
CA GLY A 256 -3.01 1.90 -3.52
C GLY A 256 -3.17 0.39 -3.32
N ALA A 257 -2.42 -0.21 -2.39
CA ALA A 257 -2.56 -1.62 -2.04
C ALA A 257 -3.95 -1.93 -1.50
N MET A 258 -4.44 -1.12 -0.55
CA MET A 258 -5.76 -1.33 0.06
C MET A 258 -6.91 -1.13 -0.92
N VAL A 259 -6.85 -0.12 -1.77
CA VAL A 259 -7.85 0.09 -2.84
C VAL A 259 -7.92 -1.13 -3.74
N ASN A 260 -6.77 -1.68 -4.16
CA ASN A 260 -6.75 -2.90 -4.96
C ASN A 260 -7.43 -4.06 -4.22
N THR A 261 -6.98 -4.38 -3.01
CA THR A 261 -7.43 -5.56 -2.27
C THR A 261 -8.89 -5.46 -1.85
N ILE A 262 -9.32 -4.32 -1.30
CA ILE A 262 -10.70 -4.13 -0.82
C ILE A 262 -11.69 -4.13 -1.99
N LEU A 263 -11.40 -3.43 -3.09
CA LEU A 263 -12.33 -3.34 -4.21
C LEU A 263 -12.40 -4.63 -5.01
N VAL A 264 -11.29 -5.36 -5.14
CA VAL A 264 -11.30 -6.67 -5.81
C VAL A 264 -12.06 -7.69 -4.96
N MET A 265 -11.71 -7.82 -3.69
CA MET A 265 -12.35 -8.79 -2.79
C MET A 265 -13.83 -8.43 -2.54
N GLY A 266 -14.14 -7.15 -2.38
CA GLY A 266 -15.52 -6.67 -2.29
C GLY A 266 -16.31 -6.94 -3.59
N GLY A 267 -15.68 -6.70 -4.76
CA GLY A 267 -16.28 -7.02 -6.05
C GLY A 267 -16.55 -8.53 -6.22
N ILE A 268 -15.63 -9.39 -5.77
CA ILE A 268 -15.84 -10.84 -5.75
C ILE A 268 -17.04 -11.20 -4.87
N PHE A 269 -17.11 -10.63 -3.67
CA PHE A 269 -18.23 -10.89 -2.76
C PHE A 269 -19.58 -10.47 -3.35
N VAL A 270 -19.65 -9.27 -3.94
CA VAL A 270 -20.93 -8.72 -4.45
C VAL A 270 -21.35 -9.40 -5.74
N LEU A 271 -20.43 -9.70 -6.65
CA LEU A 271 -20.75 -10.13 -8.01
C LEU A 271 -20.66 -11.64 -8.22
N TYR A 272 -19.86 -12.36 -7.39
CA TYR A 272 -19.53 -13.76 -7.60
C TYR A 272 -19.69 -14.63 -6.34
N LYS A 273 -20.38 -14.16 -5.29
CA LYS A 273 -20.48 -14.87 -4.00
C LYS A 273 -20.75 -16.36 -4.15
N ASP A 274 -21.82 -16.74 -4.87
CA ASP A 274 -22.24 -18.13 -5.01
C ASP A 274 -21.30 -18.95 -5.90
N ALA A 275 -20.81 -18.36 -7.01
CA ALA A 275 -19.85 -19.01 -7.89
C ALA A 275 -18.49 -19.20 -7.18
N TYR A 276 -18.10 -18.26 -6.34
CA TYR A 276 -16.86 -18.31 -5.57
C TYR A 276 -16.95 -19.36 -4.44
N ALA A 277 -18.09 -19.45 -3.76
CA ALA A 277 -18.39 -20.50 -2.79
C ALA A 277 -18.29 -21.90 -3.43
N LYS A 278 -18.90 -22.05 -4.60
CA LYS A 278 -18.87 -23.30 -5.38
C LYS A 278 -17.45 -23.69 -5.79
N ALA A 279 -16.65 -22.73 -6.27
CA ALA A 279 -15.26 -22.95 -6.68
C ALA A 279 -14.37 -23.37 -5.49
N LEU A 280 -14.65 -22.86 -4.30
CA LEU A 280 -13.92 -23.20 -3.07
C LEU A 280 -14.52 -24.41 -2.34
N SER A 281 -15.63 -24.97 -2.80
CA SER A 281 -16.37 -26.06 -2.14
C SER A 281 -16.76 -25.75 -0.69
N VAL A 282 -17.22 -24.51 -0.44
CA VAL A 282 -17.67 -24.01 0.87
C VAL A 282 -19.09 -23.48 0.81
N ASP A 283 -19.70 -23.30 1.98
CA ASP A 283 -20.99 -22.63 2.09
C ASP A 283 -20.89 -21.15 1.68
N ALA A 284 -21.93 -20.64 1.01
CA ALA A 284 -22.02 -19.22 0.64
C ALA A 284 -21.94 -18.26 1.85
N GLY A 285 -22.38 -18.71 3.03
CA GLY A 285 -22.24 -17.97 4.28
C GLY A 285 -20.79 -17.79 4.74
N ALA A 286 -19.91 -18.75 4.43
CA ALA A 286 -18.50 -18.72 4.81
C ALA A 286 -17.66 -17.76 3.94
N VAL A 287 -18.14 -17.38 2.74
CA VAL A 287 -17.39 -16.56 1.78
C VAL A 287 -16.97 -15.21 2.37
N LEU A 288 -17.83 -14.58 3.17
CA LEU A 288 -17.50 -13.31 3.82
C LEU A 288 -16.30 -13.45 4.77
N GLY A 289 -16.26 -14.51 5.54
CA GLY A 289 -15.14 -14.81 6.45
C GLY A 289 -13.84 -15.07 5.69
N ILE A 290 -13.90 -15.83 4.59
CA ILE A 290 -12.74 -16.11 3.73
C ILE A 290 -12.21 -14.82 3.11
N ILE A 291 -13.09 -13.99 2.53
CA ILE A 291 -12.72 -12.70 1.94
C ILE A 291 -12.12 -11.76 3.00
N GLY A 292 -12.74 -11.69 4.19
CA GLY A 292 -12.21 -10.94 5.32
C GLY A 292 -10.81 -11.40 5.73
N GLY A 293 -10.59 -12.72 5.76
CA GLY A 293 -9.27 -13.32 6.00
C GLY A 293 -8.23 -12.91 4.94
N VAL A 294 -8.59 -12.98 3.67
CA VAL A 294 -7.70 -12.56 2.56
C VAL A 294 -7.37 -11.06 2.64
N ILE A 295 -8.36 -10.20 2.89
CA ILE A 295 -8.12 -8.76 3.04
C ILE A 295 -7.19 -8.50 4.23
N SER A 296 -7.45 -9.13 5.37
CA SER A 296 -6.70 -8.90 6.59
C SER A 296 -5.27 -9.46 6.54
N PHE A 297 -5.06 -10.56 5.82
CA PHE A 297 -3.75 -11.19 5.71
C PHE A 297 -2.95 -10.62 4.53
N ASN A 298 -3.43 -10.83 3.30
CA ASN A 298 -2.74 -10.37 2.10
C ASN A 298 -2.69 -8.86 2.00
N GLY A 299 -3.82 -8.19 2.26
CA GLY A 299 -3.91 -6.75 2.17
C GLY A 299 -2.91 -6.04 3.09
N VAL A 300 -2.68 -6.57 4.31
CA VAL A 300 -1.69 -5.99 5.24
C VAL A 300 -0.27 -6.17 4.71
N ILE A 301 0.08 -7.37 4.22
CA ILE A 301 1.42 -7.62 3.68
C ILE A 301 1.66 -6.77 2.43
N GLU A 302 0.70 -6.73 1.51
CA GLU A 302 0.77 -5.91 0.30
C GLU A 302 0.92 -4.42 0.65
N ALA A 303 0.19 -3.94 1.66
CA ALA A 303 0.27 -2.55 2.12
C ALA A 303 1.63 -2.20 2.72
N ILE A 304 2.22 -3.10 3.52
CA ILE A 304 3.55 -2.90 4.11
C ILE A 304 4.62 -2.86 3.00
N VAL A 305 4.59 -3.83 2.09
CA VAL A 305 5.54 -3.90 0.97
C VAL A 305 5.40 -2.66 0.06
N ALA A 306 4.16 -2.27 -0.27
CA ALA A 306 3.89 -1.08 -1.06
C ALA A 306 4.36 0.20 -0.34
N ALA A 307 4.11 0.34 0.95
CA ALA A 307 4.57 1.48 1.74
C ALA A 307 6.10 1.63 1.70
N ILE A 308 6.83 0.54 1.91
CA ILE A 308 8.29 0.55 1.91
C ILE A 308 8.84 0.89 0.52
N ILE A 309 8.38 0.21 -0.52
CA ILE A 309 8.92 0.36 -1.88
C ILE A 309 8.52 1.72 -2.47
N VAL A 310 7.26 2.15 -2.31
CA VAL A 310 6.79 3.46 -2.81
C VAL A 310 7.50 4.59 -2.07
N ALA A 311 7.75 4.48 -0.76
CA ALA A 311 8.51 5.48 -0.03
C ALA A 311 9.97 5.53 -0.49
N ALA A 312 10.64 4.38 -0.62
CA ALA A 312 12.03 4.31 -1.03
C ALA A 312 12.25 4.84 -2.45
N LEU A 313 11.53 4.29 -3.43
CA LEU A 313 11.64 4.73 -4.83
C LEU A 313 11.06 6.12 -5.05
N GLY A 314 9.95 6.46 -4.37
CA GLY A 314 9.33 7.77 -4.44
C GLY A 314 10.26 8.89 -3.97
N MET A 315 11.02 8.68 -2.91
CA MET A 315 12.03 9.65 -2.45
C MET A 315 13.15 9.85 -3.47
N VAL A 316 13.64 8.77 -4.08
CA VAL A 316 14.70 8.84 -5.10
C VAL A 316 14.18 9.56 -6.34
N LEU A 317 13.05 9.14 -6.87
CA LEU A 317 12.44 9.75 -8.06
C LEU A 317 12.05 11.21 -7.83
N ASN A 318 11.60 11.57 -6.63
CA ASN A 318 11.24 12.96 -6.31
C ASN A 318 12.45 13.90 -6.24
N LYS A 319 13.67 13.38 -6.06
CA LYS A 319 14.90 14.17 -6.20
C LYS A 319 15.22 14.48 -7.67
N LEU A 320 14.93 13.52 -8.57
CA LEU A 320 15.16 13.66 -10.01
C LEU A 320 14.05 14.46 -10.71
N LYS A 321 12.82 14.18 -10.37
CA LYS A 321 11.63 14.86 -10.91
C LYS A 321 10.65 15.17 -9.77
N PRO A 322 10.63 16.39 -9.22
CA PRO A 322 9.69 16.75 -8.17
C PRO A 322 8.23 16.62 -8.62
N ILE A 323 7.39 16.05 -7.75
CA ILE A 323 5.95 15.95 -8.00
C ILE A 323 5.36 17.36 -8.00
N GLN A 324 4.83 17.78 -9.15
CA GLN A 324 4.17 19.06 -9.35
C GLN A 324 2.82 19.05 -8.60
N LYS A 325 2.45 20.23 -8.04
CA LYS A 325 1.17 20.45 -7.35
C LYS A 325 0.02 20.50 -8.32
#